data_5466cc824db535377b9850c03e81e6c6
#
_entry.id   5466cc824db535377b9850c03e81e6c6
#
_cell.length_a   1.000
_cell.length_b   1.000
_cell.length_c   1.000
_cell.angle_alpha   90.00
_cell.angle_beta   90.00
_cell.angle_gamma   90.00
#
_symmetry.space_group_name_H-M   'P 1'
#
loop_
_entity.id
_entity.type
_entity.pdbx_description
1 polymer ?
#
loop_
_entity_poly.entity_id
_entity_poly.type
_entity_poly.pdbx_seq_one_letter_code
_entity_poly.pdbx_strand_id
1 'polypeptide(L)'
;MASAILLSACLGMPGTTVTNAGEVVYSKGAREDTVTVTLAVAPEVVFESMIKIIADSETAEVIQRNDVSMMVEVTRDGRSINAQATEYGNGGTLLFLWADAGETGLTGNAVAMSTIDAISKDLNASYELVEN
;
A
#
# COMPACT_ATOMS: atom_id res chain seq x y z
N MET A 1 2.48 8.75 -24.21
CA MET A 1 2.59 8.55 -24.17
C MET A 1 2.28 8.29 -24.14
N ALA A 2 2.11 8.16 -24.21
CA ALA A 2 1.95 7.92 -24.15
C ALA A 2 1.45 7.65 -24.00
N SER A 3 1.10 7.72 -24.10
CA SER A 3 0.85 7.50 -24.01
C SER A 3 0.25 7.22 -23.78
N ALA A 4 0.02 7.20 -23.91
CA ALA A 4 -0.33 7.00 -23.81
C ALA A 4 -0.93 6.66 -23.61
N ILE A 5 -1.13 6.69 -23.68
CA ILE A 5 -1.34 6.47 -23.66
C ILE A 5 -1.85 6.15 -23.58
N LEU A 6 -2.04 6.09 -23.75
CA LEU A 6 -2.10 5.84 -23.87
C LEU A 6 -2.52 5.58 -23.78
N LEU A 7 -2.72 5.51 -23.94
CA LEU A 7 -2.72 5.31 -24.05
C LEU A 7 -3.16 5.18 -23.93
N SER A 8 -3.35 5.15 -24.13
CA SER A 8 -3.40 5.10 -24.21
C SER A 8 -3.81 4.88 -24.02
N ALA A 9 -3.96 4.90 -24.26
CA ALA A 9 -4.10 4.79 -24.28
C ALA A 9 -4.65 4.61 -24.10
N CYS A 10 -4.94 4.54 -24.08
CA CYS A 10 -5.08 4.41 -24.01
C CYS A 10 -5.70 4.34 -23.77
N LEU A 11 -6.09 4.50 -23.82
CA LEU A 11 -6.47 4.32 -23.65
C LEU A 11 -7.27 4.30 -23.27
N GLY A 12 -7.18 4.41 -23.39
CA GLY A 12 -8.14 4.98 -22.71
C GLY A 12 -9.21 4.28 -22.03
N MET A 13 -9.25 3.26 -21.89
CA MET A 13 -10.27 2.54 -21.24
C MET A 13 -10.33 2.86 -19.77
N PRO A 14 -11.49 2.83 -19.15
CA PRO A 14 -11.56 2.87 -17.73
C PRO A 14 -10.91 1.61 -17.20
N GLY A 15 -10.37 1.72 -16.04
CA GLY A 15 -9.60 0.63 -15.51
C GLY A 15 -8.14 0.87 -15.79
N THR A 16 -7.42 -0.14 -16.09
CA THR A 16 -5.99 -0.04 -16.29
C THR A 16 -5.67 0.27 -17.72
N THR A 17 -4.83 1.23 -17.93
CA THR A 17 -4.31 1.55 -19.24
C THR A 17 -2.85 1.20 -19.26
N VAL A 18 -2.46 0.45 -20.27
CA VAL A 18 -1.06 0.10 -20.44
C VAL A 18 -0.50 1.00 -21.51
N THR A 19 0.52 1.72 -21.15
CA THR A 19 1.22 2.54 -22.10
C THR A 19 2.35 1.75 -22.70
N ASN A 20 2.94 2.32 -23.73
CA ASN A 20 4.15 1.77 -24.27
C ASN A 20 5.23 1.77 -23.20
N ALA A 21 6.33 1.20 -23.50
CA ALA A 21 7.48 1.09 -22.62
C ALA A 21 7.20 0.25 -21.38
N GLY A 22 6.15 -0.54 -21.39
CA GLY A 22 5.87 -1.43 -20.29
C GLY A 22 5.44 -0.73 -19.01
N GLU A 23 5.20 0.53 -19.09
CA GLU A 23 4.74 1.28 -17.94
C GLU A 23 3.29 0.96 -17.64
N VAL A 24 2.99 0.73 -16.37
CA VAL A 24 1.64 0.48 -15.95
C VAL A 24 1.08 1.77 -15.36
N VAL A 25 0.00 2.23 -15.94
CA VAL A 25 -0.69 3.41 -15.45
C VAL A 25 -1.91 2.95 -14.69
N TYR A 26 -1.96 3.29 -13.41
CA TYR A 26 -3.08 2.91 -12.57
C TYR A 26 -4.20 3.91 -12.77
N SER A 27 -5.32 3.43 -13.21
CA SER A 27 -6.49 4.26 -13.36
C SER A 27 -7.28 4.26 -12.06
N LYS A 28 -8.30 5.11 -12.02
CA LYS A 28 -9.13 5.23 -10.83
C LYS A 28 -9.81 3.95 -10.43
N GLY A 29 -10.03 3.06 -11.36
CA GLY A 29 -10.71 1.83 -11.09
C GLY A 29 -9.79 0.67 -10.74
N ALA A 30 -8.48 0.90 -10.66
CA ALA A 30 -7.54 -0.17 -10.44
C ALA A 30 -7.77 -0.82 -9.08
N ARG A 31 -8.01 -2.12 -9.09
CA ARG A 31 -8.33 -2.88 -7.88
C ARG A 31 -7.10 -3.14 -7.04
N GLU A 32 -5.94 -3.36 -7.66
CA GLU A 32 -4.70 -3.66 -6.96
C GLU A 32 -3.69 -2.57 -7.18
N ASP A 33 -2.90 -2.29 -6.16
CA ASP A 33 -1.84 -1.29 -6.28
C ASP A 33 -0.79 -1.53 -5.21
N THR A 34 0.38 -1.00 -5.45
CA THR A 34 1.47 -0.99 -4.48
C THR A 34 1.82 0.45 -4.16
N VAL A 35 2.11 0.70 -2.89
CA VAL A 35 2.53 2.03 -2.43
C VAL A 35 3.71 1.84 -1.51
N THR A 36 4.73 2.66 -1.69
CA THR A 36 5.91 2.64 -0.83
C THR A 36 6.10 4.03 -0.25
N VAL A 37 6.33 4.08 1.05
CA VAL A 37 6.57 5.36 1.74
C VAL A 37 7.76 5.22 2.66
N THR A 38 8.34 6.35 3.03
CA THR A 38 9.38 6.39 4.06
C THR A 38 8.84 7.12 5.28
N LEU A 39 9.26 6.65 6.46
CA LEU A 39 8.93 7.29 7.73
C LEU A 39 10.21 7.43 8.53
N ALA A 40 10.32 8.51 9.30
CA ALA A 40 11.49 8.76 10.15
C ALA A 40 11.29 8.11 11.52
N VAL A 41 10.87 6.84 11.50
CA VAL A 41 10.57 6.05 12.69
C VAL A 41 11.16 4.66 12.45
N ALA A 42 11.66 4.03 13.48
CA ALA A 42 12.31 2.72 13.36
C ALA A 42 11.33 1.65 12.87
N PRO A 43 11.81 0.68 12.08
CA PRO A 43 10.91 -0.34 11.51
C PRO A 43 10.16 -1.14 12.57
N GLU A 44 10.78 -1.43 13.69
CA GLU A 44 10.12 -2.17 14.77
C GLU A 44 8.91 -1.40 15.30
N VAL A 45 9.04 -0.08 15.39
CA VAL A 45 7.96 0.78 15.89
C VAL A 45 6.83 0.84 14.85
N VAL A 46 7.20 0.93 13.58
CA VAL A 46 6.20 0.91 12.50
C VAL A 46 5.47 -0.41 12.48
N PHE A 47 6.20 -1.52 12.60
CA PHE A 47 5.59 -2.85 12.58
C PHE A 47 4.65 -3.03 13.78
N GLU A 48 5.06 -2.58 14.97
CA GLU A 48 4.19 -2.67 16.15
C GLU A 48 2.91 -1.86 15.95
N SER A 49 3.00 -0.72 15.30
CA SER A 49 1.82 0.08 14.99
C SER A 49 0.87 -0.67 14.07
N MET A 50 1.41 -1.32 13.04
CA MET A 50 0.61 -2.13 12.13
C MET A 50 -0.13 -3.23 12.88
N ILE A 51 0.59 -3.96 13.73
CA ILE A 51 0.00 -5.07 14.48
C ILE A 51 -1.09 -4.56 15.42
N LYS A 52 -0.85 -3.43 16.06
CA LYS A 52 -1.83 -2.83 16.96
C LYS A 52 -3.10 -2.43 16.22
N ILE A 53 -2.96 -1.80 15.06
CA ILE A 53 -4.10 -1.38 14.26
C ILE A 53 -4.92 -2.60 13.83
N ILE A 54 -4.24 -3.67 13.45
CA ILE A 54 -4.91 -4.91 13.06
C ILE A 54 -5.65 -5.50 14.27
N ALA A 55 -5.01 -5.53 15.42
CA ALA A 55 -5.60 -6.11 16.63
C ALA A 55 -6.83 -5.32 17.07
N ASP A 56 -6.83 -4.01 16.85
CA ASP A 56 -7.96 -3.16 17.22
C ASP A 56 -9.13 -3.26 16.24
N SER A 57 -8.92 -3.89 15.10
CA SER A 57 -9.96 -4.03 14.09
C SER A 57 -10.75 -5.31 14.34
N GLU A 58 -12.08 -5.19 14.41
CA GLU A 58 -12.93 -6.35 14.69
C GLU A 58 -13.08 -7.27 13.52
N THR A 59 -12.82 -6.78 12.31
CA THR A 59 -13.05 -7.55 11.09
C THR A 59 -11.77 -7.97 10.39
N ALA A 60 -10.62 -7.57 10.90
CA ALA A 60 -9.34 -7.93 10.29
C ALA A 60 -8.93 -9.34 10.69
N GLU A 61 -8.41 -10.08 9.72
CA GLU A 61 -7.93 -11.43 9.92
C GLU A 61 -6.51 -11.54 9.40
N VAL A 62 -5.58 -11.97 10.27
CA VAL A 62 -4.19 -12.14 9.88
C VAL A 62 -4.06 -13.45 9.12
N ILE A 63 -3.62 -13.36 7.87
CA ILE A 63 -3.38 -14.53 7.04
C ILE A 63 -1.96 -15.04 7.26
N GLN A 64 -1.02 -14.12 7.39
CA GLN A 64 0.39 -14.48 7.55
C GLN A 64 1.09 -13.35 8.28
N ARG A 65 2.04 -13.71 9.14
CA ARG A 65 2.83 -12.74 9.90
C ARG A 65 4.24 -13.29 10.07
N ASN A 66 5.23 -12.45 9.85
CA ASN A 66 6.63 -12.80 10.06
C ASN A 66 7.30 -11.66 10.83
N ASP A 67 7.61 -11.91 12.09
CA ASP A 67 8.16 -10.87 12.97
C ASP A 67 9.61 -10.55 12.65
N VAL A 68 10.34 -11.49 12.06
CA VAL A 68 11.74 -11.26 11.70
C VAL A 68 11.85 -10.33 10.51
N SER A 69 11.08 -10.60 9.46
CA SER A 69 11.07 -9.75 8.27
C SER A 69 10.12 -8.57 8.41
N MET A 70 9.37 -8.51 9.50
CA MET A 70 8.41 -7.45 9.79
C MET A 70 7.38 -7.30 8.66
N MET A 71 6.80 -8.44 8.31
CA MET A 71 5.80 -8.53 7.26
C MET A 71 4.50 -9.06 7.83
N VAL A 72 3.38 -8.54 7.34
CA VAL A 72 2.08 -9.06 7.72
C VAL A 72 1.13 -8.99 6.53
N GLU A 73 0.36 -10.05 6.37
CA GLU A 73 -0.70 -10.10 5.38
C GLU A 73 -2.02 -10.25 6.10
N VAL A 74 -2.99 -9.44 5.70
CA VAL A 74 -4.25 -9.33 6.42
C VAL A 74 -5.40 -9.17 5.42
N THR A 75 -6.56 -9.74 5.76
CA THR A 75 -7.79 -9.46 5.03
C THR A 75 -8.76 -8.76 5.95
N ARG A 76 -9.59 -7.90 5.38
CA ARG A 76 -10.59 -7.15 6.12
C ARG A 76 -11.67 -6.68 5.17
N ASP A 77 -12.91 -7.07 5.44
CA ASP A 77 -14.08 -6.59 4.70
C ASP A 77 -13.90 -6.71 3.18
N GLY A 78 -13.39 -7.86 2.73
CA GLY A 78 -13.22 -8.12 1.31
C GLY A 78 -11.98 -7.50 0.68
N ARG A 79 -11.11 -6.89 1.49
CA ARG A 79 -9.86 -6.29 1.02
C ARG A 79 -8.69 -7.09 1.56
N SER A 80 -7.59 -7.05 0.84
CA SER A 80 -6.34 -7.71 1.27
C SER A 80 -5.20 -6.71 1.27
N ILE A 81 -4.35 -6.79 2.27
CA ILE A 81 -3.19 -5.92 2.40
C ILE A 81 -1.99 -6.79 2.79
N ASN A 82 -0.88 -6.56 2.13
CA ASN A 82 0.39 -7.16 2.50
C ASN A 82 1.36 -6.01 2.73
N ALA A 83 1.92 -5.93 3.93
CA ALA A 83 2.76 -4.82 4.32
C ALA A 83 4.07 -5.32 4.88
N GLN A 84 5.15 -4.62 4.57
CA GLN A 84 6.47 -4.95 5.09
C GLN A 84 7.22 -3.69 5.45
N ALA A 85 7.80 -3.68 6.66
CA ALA A 85 8.63 -2.58 7.13
C ALA A 85 10.09 -3.01 7.08
N THR A 86 10.93 -2.21 6.42
CA THR A 86 12.37 -2.48 6.35
C THR A 86 13.13 -1.24 6.76
N GLU A 87 14.35 -1.45 7.21
CA GLU A 87 15.20 -0.34 7.63
C GLU A 87 15.57 0.54 6.43
N TYR A 88 15.58 1.84 6.65
CA TYR A 88 15.89 2.80 5.61
C TYR A 88 16.68 3.95 6.22
N GLY A 89 17.92 4.13 5.73
CA GLY A 89 18.77 5.18 6.26
C GLY A 89 19.12 4.94 7.72
N ASN A 90 19.23 6.03 8.46
CA ASN A 90 19.58 5.98 9.88
C ASN A 90 18.32 6.03 10.73
N GLY A 91 17.82 4.86 11.10
CA GLY A 91 16.70 4.77 12.01
C GLY A 91 15.33 5.02 11.41
N GLY A 92 15.27 5.05 10.08
CA GLY A 92 13.98 5.21 9.40
C GLY A 92 13.45 3.90 8.85
N THR A 93 12.29 3.98 8.23
CA THR A 93 11.59 2.82 7.68
C THR A 93 11.20 3.08 6.23
N LEU A 94 11.41 2.06 5.41
CA LEU A 94 10.76 1.96 4.11
C LEU A 94 9.58 1.02 4.31
N LEU A 95 8.38 1.54 4.11
CA LEU A 95 7.16 0.76 4.30
C LEU A 95 6.56 0.48 2.94
N PHE A 96 6.49 -0.79 2.61
CA PHE A 96 5.93 -1.25 1.35
C PHE A 96 4.56 -1.85 1.62
N LEU A 97 3.55 -1.41 0.86
CA LEU A 97 2.21 -1.99 0.92
C LEU A 97 1.75 -2.41 -0.45
N TRP A 98 1.24 -3.62 -0.52
CA TRP A 98 0.44 -4.09 -1.64
C TRP A 98 -1.00 -4.20 -1.14
N ALA A 99 -1.94 -3.69 -1.91
CA ALA A 99 -3.34 -3.71 -1.51
C ALA A 99 -4.21 -4.15 -2.66
N ASP A 100 -5.19 -4.99 -2.34
CA ASP A 100 -6.22 -5.42 -3.26
C ASP A 100 -7.56 -5.00 -2.65
N ALA A 101 -8.23 -4.08 -3.34
CA ALA A 101 -9.50 -3.53 -2.84
C ALA A 101 -10.66 -4.51 -2.99
N GLY A 102 -10.47 -5.60 -3.73
CA GLY A 102 -11.53 -6.59 -3.91
C GLY A 102 -12.72 -6.01 -4.61
N GLU A 103 -13.89 -6.36 -4.12
CA GLU A 103 -15.16 -5.94 -4.72
C GLU A 103 -15.79 -4.78 -3.97
N THR A 104 -14.98 -4.00 -3.26
CA THR A 104 -15.51 -2.94 -2.41
C THR A 104 -15.87 -1.67 -3.17
N GLY A 105 -15.45 -1.55 -4.42
CA GLY A 105 -15.61 -0.32 -5.17
C GLY A 105 -14.51 0.69 -4.93
N LEU A 106 -13.56 0.39 -4.04
CA LEU A 106 -12.40 1.23 -3.80
C LEU A 106 -11.29 0.84 -4.76
N THR A 107 -10.26 1.70 -4.85
CA THR A 107 -9.04 1.34 -5.58
C THR A 107 -8.04 0.75 -4.59
N GLY A 108 -7.08 -0.03 -5.12
CA GLY A 108 -5.99 -0.52 -4.29
C GLY A 108 -5.20 0.62 -3.69
N ASN A 109 -4.99 1.69 -4.45
CA ASN A 109 -4.29 2.86 -3.95
C ASN A 109 -5.04 3.46 -2.74
N ALA A 110 -6.36 3.59 -2.82
CA ALA A 110 -7.14 4.14 -1.72
C ALA A 110 -7.01 3.28 -0.48
N VAL A 111 -7.03 1.96 -0.64
CA VAL A 111 -6.89 1.03 0.49
C VAL A 111 -5.49 1.16 1.11
N ALA A 112 -4.45 1.19 0.27
CA ALA A 112 -3.08 1.33 0.75
C ALA A 112 -2.87 2.66 1.47
N MET A 113 -3.34 3.75 0.90
CA MET A 113 -3.17 5.07 1.49
C MET A 113 -3.93 5.20 2.80
N SER A 114 -5.12 4.60 2.87
CA SER A 114 -5.88 4.60 4.13
C SER A 114 -5.10 3.89 5.24
N THR A 115 -4.44 2.79 4.90
CA THR A 115 -3.64 2.05 5.86
C THR A 115 -2.42 2.86 6.31
N ILE A 116 -1.74 3.49 5.36
CA ILE A 116 -0.58 4.32 5.67
C ILE A 116 -0.98 5.49 6.55
N ASP A 117 -2.10 6.12 6.25
CA ASP A 117 -2.59 7.24 7.05
C ASP A 117 -2.92 6.81 8.48
N ALA A 118 -3.46 5.61 8.65
CA ALA A 118 -3.74 5.09 9.99
C ALA A 118 -2.45 4.88 10.79
N ILE A 119 -1.42 4.35 10.14
CA ILE A 119 -0.12 4.15 10.78
C ILE A 119 0.51 5.50 11.15
N SER A 120 0.50 6.42 10.21
CA SER A 120 1.03 7.76 10.39
C SER A 120 0.36 8.47 11.58
N LYS A 121 -0.95 8.34 11.66
CA LYS A 121 -1.71 8.96 12.73
C LYS A 121 -1.41 8.29 14.07
N ASP A 122 -1.35 6.97 14.10
CA ASP A 122 -1.04 6.25 15.35
C ASP A 122 0.34 6.61 15.88
N LEU A 123 1.31 6.77 14.98
CA LEU A 123 2.69 7.10 15.36
C LEU A 123 2.92 8.60 15.49
N ASN A 124 1.96 9.43 15.09
CA ASN A 124 2.13 10.88 15.03
C ASN A 124 3.39 11.22 14.22
N ALA A 125 3.55 10.58 13.08
CA ALA A 125 4.71 10.73 12.22
C ALA A 125 4.26 10.95 10.79
N SER A 126 4.94 11.85 10.08
CA SER A 126 4.63 12.07 8.68
C SER A 126 5.39 11.06 7.82
N TYR A 127 4.94 10.91 6.59
CA TYR A 127 5.57 10.00 5.66
C TYR A 127 5.80 10.71 4.33
N GLU A 128 6.67 10.14 3.51
CA GLU A 128 6.90 10.63 2.17
C GLU A 128 6.73 9.48 1.19
N LEU A 129 6.03 9.76 0.09
CA LEU A 129 5.85 8.77 -0.96
C LEU A 129 7.16 8.58 -1.72
N VAL A 130 7.47 7.32 -2.00
CA VAL A 130 8.58 6.98 -2.86
C VAL A 130 8.05 6.86 -4.27
N GLU A 131 8.61 7.63 -5.19
CA GLU A 131 8.21 7.60 -6.57
C GLU A 131 9.07 6.62 -7.34
N ASN A 132 8.43 5.87 -8.23
CA ASN A 132 9.13 4.90 -9.05
C ASN A 132 9.43 5.45 -10.43
#